data_1c85863311bd9297903e3ba724085aa1
#
_entry.id   1c85863311bd9297903e3ba724085aa1
#
_cell.length_a   1.000
_cell.length_b   1.000
_cell.length_c   1.000
_cell.angle_alpha   90.00
_cell.angle_beta   90.00
_cell.angle_gamma   90.00
#
_symmetry.space_group_name_H-M   'P 1'
#
loop_
_entity.id
_entity.type
_entity.pdbx_description
1 polymer ?
#
loop_
_entity_poly.entity_id
_entity_poly.type
_entity_poly.pdbx_seq_one_letter_code
_entity_poly.pdbx_strand_id
1 'polypeptide(L)'
;KWKTEPDNAAAGLQQVSALAEHALMLQFNLAPGDSVQIGNIVLPIGGDLLSSTGRAGIASSIAPVVYIPLRLLDATELVQRGSRVDYQYFFKYPPSVEVRQLTEPRKKQMEAANLDWSTVESRKENIGAAFGNMGMFLNLTGFIALLLGCIGVAGAVHIYIRDKLPTVAILRC
;
A
#
# COMPACT_ATOMS: atom_id res chain seq x y z
N LYS A 1 -10.30 -9.46 3.93
CA LYS A 1 -10.71 -9.91 5.26
C LYS A 1 -10.09 -8.95 6.27
N TRP A 2 -10.89 -8.35 7.12
CA TRP A 2 -10.41 -7.45 8.17
C TRP A 2 -9.72 -8.26 9.26
N LYS A 3 -8.59 -7.77 9.74
CA LYS A 3 -7.90 -8.32 10.89
C LYS A 3 -7.98 -7.29 12.01
N THR A 4 -8.68 -7.61 13.06
CA THR A 4 -8.96 -6.70 14.19
C THR A 4 -8.49 -7.33 15.49
N GLU A 5 -8.20 -6.49 16.47
CA GLU A 5 -7.92 -6.90 17.83
C GLU A 5 -8.85 -6.13 18.78
N PRO A 6 -9.72 -6.81 19.56
CA PRO A 6 -9.96 -8.26 19.55
C PRO A 6 -10.59 -8.77 18.24
N ASP A 7 -10.49 -10.06 17.96
CA ASP A 7 -10.95 -10.68 16.70
C ASP A 7 -12.40 -10.38 16.32
N ASN A 8 -13.25 -10.08 17.30
CA ASN A 8 -14.67 -9.77 17.13
C ASN A 8 -14.95 -8.25 17.01
N ALA A 9 -13.95 -7.39 17.04
CA ALA A 9 -14.16 -5.94 17.04
C ALA A 9 -14.88 -5.44 15.77
N ALA A 10 -14.71 -6.13 14.63
CA ALA A 10 -15.47 -5.84 13.41
C ALA A 10 -16.99 -6.00 13.57
N ALA A 11 -17.45 -6.87 14.47
CA ALA A 11 -18.86 -6.99 14.82
C ALA A 11 -19.37 -5.78 15.61
N GLY A 12 -18.49 -5.05 16.28
CA GLY A 12 -18.80 -3.79 16.98
C GLY A 12 -19.28 -2.69 16.04
N LEU A 13 -18.97 -2.74 14.73
CA LEU A 13 -19.56 -1.85 13.75
C LEU A 13 -21.06 -2.05 13.54
N GLN A 14 -21.60 -3.19 13.98
CA GLN A 14 -23.06 -3.40 14.07
C GLN A 14 -23.65 -2.71 15.31
N GLN A 15 -22.83 -2.42 16.31
CA GLN A 15 -23.15 -1.64 17.49
C GLN A 15 -22.72 -0.19 17.30
N VAL A 16 -22.88 0.66 18.32
CA VAL A 16 -22.50 2.08 18.29
C VAL A 16 -21.03 2.20 18.73
N SER A 17 -20.11 1.70 17.93
CA SER A 17 -18.66 1.79 18.20
C SER A 17 -17.87 2.12 16.94
N ALA A 18 -16.72 2.73 17.11
CA ALA A 18 -15.76 3.02 16.06
C ALA A 18 -14.64 1.98 16.06
N LEU A 19 -14.06 1.70 14.88
CA LEU A 19 -12.80 0.96 14.76
C LEU A 19 -11.71 1.92 14.32
N ALA A 20 -10.64 2.01 15.10
CA ALA A 20 -9.48 2.83 14.78
C ALA A 20 -8.39 2.00 14.10
N GLU A 21 -7.73 2.57 13.11
CA GLU A 21 -6.56 1.94 12.48
C GLU A 21 -5.38 1.93 13.45
N HIS A 22 -4.59 0.85 13.44
CA HIS A 22 -3.46 0.64 14.36
C HIS A 22 -2.51 1.84 14.45
N ALA A 23 -2.24 2.49 13.32
CA ALA A 23 -1.42 3.70 13.27
C ALA A 23 -1.99 4.84 14.13
N LEU A 24 -3.33 4.99 14.18
CA LEU A 24 -4.00 5.99 15.01
C LEU A 24 -3.89 5.64 16.50
N MET A 25 -4.09 4.36 16.82
CA MET A 25 -3.96 3.86 18.20
C MET A 25 -2.57 4.15 18.77
N LEU A 26 -1.52 3.88 17.99
CA LEU A 26 -0.14 4.16 18.37
C LEU A 26 0.16 5.66 18.48
N GLN A 27 -0.30 6.45 17.51
CA GLN A 27 0.00 7.88 17.45
C GLN A 27 -0.57 8.65 18.65
N PHE A 28 -1.76 8.30 19.10
CA PHE A 28 -2.46 8.97 20.21
C PHE A 28 -2.46 8.16 21.50
N ASN A 29 -1.74 7.04 21.55
CA ASN A 29 -1.68 6.13 22.68
C ASN A 29 -3.08 5.72 23.20
N LEU A 30 -3.95 5.36 22.26
CA LEU A 30 -5.33 4.98 22.55
C LEU A 30 -5.43 3.48 22.83
N ALA A 31 -6.43 3.12 23.65
CA ALA A 31 -6.78 1.74 23.95
C ALA A 31 -8.24 1.43 23.56
N PRO A 32 -8.58 0.16 23.29
CA PRO A 32 -9.97 -0.23 23.12
C PRO A 32 -10.78 0.15 24.37
N GLY A 33 -11.92 0.82 24.17
CA GLY A 33 -12.74 1.40 25.23
C GLY A 33 -12.60 2.91 25.40
N ASP A 34 -11.54 3.51 24.88
CA ASP A 34 -11.43 4.97 24.81
C ASP A 34 -12.48 5.57 23.87
N SER A 35 -12.73 6.85 23.99
CA SER A 35 -13.71 7.57 23.16
C SER A 35 -13.03 8.45 22.13
N VAL A 36 -13.57 8.47 20.93
CA VAL A 36 -13.14 9.35 19.84
C VAL A 36 -14.31 10.24 19.42
N GLN A 37 -14.02 11.54 19.32
CA GLN A 37 -14.99 12.50 18.77
C GLN A 37 -14.83 12.57 17.24
N ILE A 38 -15.94 12.38 16.55
CA ILE A 38 -16.01 12.40 15.08
C ILE A 38 -17.14 13.36 14.68
N GLY A 39 -16.76 14.54 14.21
CA GLY A 39 -17.75 15.61 14.01
C GLY A 39 -18.47 15.94 15.31
N ASN A 40 -19.81 15.84 15.31
CA ASN A 40 -20.66 16.16 16.45
C ASN A 40 -20.96 14.97 17.38
N ILE A 41 -20.45 13.77 17.09
CA ILE A 41 -20.71 12.59 17.92
C ILE A 41 -19.43 12.08 18.59
N VAL A 42 -19.60 11.46 19.78
CA VAL A 42 -18.53 10.78 20.50
C VAL A 42 -18.83 9.28 20.48
N LEU A 43 -17.88 8.48 20.05
CA LEU A 43 -18.03 7.03 19.92
C LEU A 43 -16.94 6.32 20.71
N PRO A 44 -17.26 5.20 21.39
CA PRO A 44 -16.24 4.35 21.97
C PRO A 44 -15.46 3.60 20.87
N ILE A 45 -14.17 3.44 21.07
CA ILE A 45 -13.31 2.63 20.21
C ILE A 45 -13.54 1.16 20.57
N GLY A 46 -14.18 0.42 19.68
CA GLY A 46 -14.49 -1.01 19.88
C GLY A 46 -13.30 -1.94 19.61
N GLY A 47 -12.25 -1.44 18.97
CA GLY A 47 -11.06 -2.25 18.69
C GLY A 47 -10.06 -1.61 17.74
N ASP A 48 -8.92 -2.26 17.64
CA ASP A 48 -7.81 -1.91 16.78
C ASP A 48 -7.92 -2.64 15.43
N LEU A 49 -7.77 -1.93 14.34
CA LEU A 49 -7.79 -2.46 12.99
C LEU A 49 -6.35 -2.60 12.46
N LEU A 50 -5.83 -3.82 12.52
CA LEU A 50 -4.47 -4.16 12.08
C LEU A 50 -4.33 -4.19 10.56
N SER A 51 -5.40 -4.58 9.85
CA SER A 51 -5.40 -4.65 8.38
C SER A 51 -6.81 -4.55 7.83
N SER A 52 -7.01 -3.68 6.86
CA SER A 52 -8.26 -3.54 6.10
C SER A 52 -8.09 -3.94 4.64
N THR A 53 -9.16 -4.44 4.04
CA THR A 53 -9.18 -4.76 2.62
C THR A 53 -9.22 -3.46 1.80
N GLY A 54 -8.20 -3.25 0.97
CA GLY A 54 -8.15 -2.11 0.04
C GLY A 54 -7.22 -0.96 0.43
N ARG A 55 -6.72 -0.94 1.67
CA ARG A 55 -5.66 -0.01 2.09
C ARG A 55 -4.53 -0.81 2.71
N ALA A 56 -3.35 -0.72 2.15
CA ALA A 56 -2.15 -1.33 2.69
C ALA A 56 -0.96 -0.42 2.39
N GLY A 57 0.03 -0.39 3.28
CA GLY A 57 1.29 0.29 3.08
C GLY A 57 1.34 1.72 3.65
N ILE A 58 2.20 2.55 3.07
CA ILE A 58 2.58 3.87 3.58
C ILE A 58 1.37 4.84 3.71
N ALA A 59 0.34 4.67 2.89
CA ALA A 59 -0.83 5.54 2.92
C ALA A 59 -1.61 5.47 4.25
N SER A 60 -1.65 4.31 4.92
CA SER A 60 -2.29 4.17 6.23
C SER A 60 -1.49 4.85 7.35
N SER A 61 -0.17 4.93 7.20
CA SER A 61 0.69 5.60 8.19
C SER A 61 0.65 7.12 8.10
N ILE A 62 0.37 7.67 6.91
CA ILE A 62 0.31 9.13 6.70
C ILE A 62 -1.06 9.70 7.08
N ALA A 63 -2.14 8.98 6.78
CA ALA A 63 -3.51 9.40 7.06
C ALA A 63 -4.29 8.24 7.69
N PRO A 64 -4.15 8.02 8.99
CA PRO A 64 -4.86 6.96 9.69
C PRO A 64 -6.37 7.20 9.65
N VAL A 65 -7.13 6.12 9.63
CA VAL A 65 -8.57 6.12 9.37
C VAL A 65 -9.34 5.58 10.56
N VAL A 66 -10.50 6.16 10.79
CA VAL A 66 -11.51 5.62 11.72
C VAL A 66 -12.70 5.12 10.91
N TYR A 67 -13.14 3.91 11.19
CA TYR A 67 -14.31 3.29 10.59
C TYR A 67 -15.50 3.41 11.54
N ILE A 68 -16.60 3.93 11.04
CA ILE A 68 -17.86 4.05 11.79
C ILE A 68 -19.00 3.38 11.01
N PRO A 69 -20.06 2.95 11.69
CA PRO A 69 -21.26 2.49 11.02
C PRO A 69 -21.87 3.56 10.13
N LEU A 70 -22.21 3.20 8.90
CA LEU A 70 -22.77 4.15 7.92
C LEU A 70 -24.04 4.87 8.44
N ARG A 71 -24.84 4.19 9.26
CA ARG A 71 -26.05 4.76 9.90
C ARG A 71 -25.79 5.95 10.83
N LEU A 72 -24.54 6.09 11.31
CA LEU A 72 -24.14 7.21 12.18
C LEU A 72 -23.56 8.37 11.40
N LEU A 73 -23.36 8.23 10.09
CA LEU A 73 -22.73 9.24 9.27
C LEU A 73 -23.48 10.58 9.29
N ASP A 74 -24.82 10.53 9.20
CA ASP A 74 -25.64 11.75 9.24
C ASP A 74 -25.52 12.48 10.59
N ALA A 75 -25.43 11.75 11.70
CA ALA A 75 -25.24 12.32 13.03
C ALA A 75 -23.87 12.97 13.24
N THR A 76 -22.87 12.60 12.44
CA THR A 76 -21.55 13.25 12.51
C THR A 76 -21.55 14.65 11.92
N GLU A 77 -22.49 14.98 11.07
CA GLU A 77 -22.56 16.23 10.27
C GLU A 77 -21.29 16.51 9.42
N LEU A 78 -20.48 15.49 9.14
CA LEU A 78 -19.28 15.63 8.30
C LEU A 78 -19.62 15.74 6.81
N VAL A 79 -20.74 15.16 6.39
CA VAL A 79 -21.19 15.20 5.00
C VAL A 79 -22.10 16.39 4.81
N GLN A 80 -21.52 17.51 4.43
CA GLN A 80 -22.23 18.75 4.14
C GLN A 80 -22.05 19.15 2.67
N ARG A 81 -22.76 20.17 2.23
CA ARG A 81 -22.62 20.71 0.88
C ARG A 81 -21.21 21.23 0.66
N GLY A 82 -20.45 20.58 -0.23
CA GLY A 82 -19.03 20.90 -0.50
C GLY A 82 -18.03 19.96 0.18
N SER A 83 -18.48 19.00 1.00
CA SER A 83 -17.60 17.96 1.53
C SER A 83 -17.12 17.05 0.40
N ARG A 84 -15.85 16.68 0.45
CA ARG A 84 -15.30 15.68 -0.46
C ARG A 84 -15.66 14.28 0.05
N VAL A 85 -16.49 13.59 -0.70
CA VAL A 85 -16.97 12.25 -0.37
C VAL A 85 -16.68 11.32 -1.54
N ASP A 86 -16.03 10.18 -1.26
CA ASP A 86 -15.77 9.13 -2.22
C ASP A 86 -16.61 7.90 -1.85
N TYR A 87 -17.49 7.46 -2.73
CA TYR A 87 -18.31 6.26 -2.55
C TYR A 87 -17.61 5.06 -3.17
N GLN A 88 -17.37 4.02 -2.38
CA GLN A 88 -16.78 2.77 -2.86
C GLN A 88 -17.72 1.60 -2.60
N TYR A 89 -18.05 0.87 -3.65
CA TYR A 89 -18.89 -0.32 -3.60
C TYR A 89 -18.08 -1.57 -3.93
N PHE A 90 -18.12 -2.56 -3.05
CA PHE A 90 -17.42 -3.83 -3.22
C PHE A 90 -18.41 -4.93 -3.54
N PHE A 91 -18.20 -5.60 -4.68
CA PHE A 91 -19.03 -6.73 -5.11
C PHE A 91 -18.21 -8.01 -5.05
N LYS A 92 -18.75 -9.03 -4.38
CA LYS A 92 -18.16 -10.36 -4.34
C LYS A 92 -18.95 -11.28 -5.23
N TYR A 93 -18.34 -11.74 -6.31
CA TYR A 93 -18.91 -12.73 -7.21
C TYR A 93 -18.46 -14.15 -6.81
N PRO A 94 -19.27 -15.19 -7.10
CA PRO A 94 -18.84 -16.56 -6.95
C PRO A 94 -17.67 -16.87 -7.93
N PRO A 95 -16.79 -17.83 -7.60
CA PRO A 95 -15.61 -18.12 -8.41
C PRO A 95 -15.91 -18.64 -9.82
N SER A 96 -17.14 -19.06 -10.06
CA SER A 96 -17.63 -19.49 -11.39
C SER A 96 -17.86 -18.34 -12.36
N VAL A 97 -17.88 -17.09 -11.91
CA VAL A 97 -18.18 -15.92 -12.72
C VAL A 97 -16.87 -15.19 -13.08
N GLU A 98 -16.60 -15.13 -14.37
CA GLU A 98 -15.47 -14.38 -14.90
C GLU A 98 -15.82 -12.87 -14.96
N VAL A 99 -15.37 -12.14 -13.96
CA VAL A 99 -15.71 -10.71 -13.74
C VAL A 99 -15.31 -9.85 -14.94
N ARG A 100 -14.23 -10.22 -15.64
CA ARG A 100 -13.73 -9.50 -16.82
C ARG A 100 -14.78 -9.47 -17.94
N GLN A 101 -15.46 -10.58 -18.20
CA GLN A 101 -16.51 -10.66 -19.23
C GLN A 101 -17.73 -9.80 -18.88
N LEU A 102 -17.98 -9.58 -17.60
CA LEU A 102 -19.08 -8.71 -17.17
C LEU A 102 -18.74 -7.22 -17.26
N THR A 103 -17.48 -6.86 -17.05
CA THR A 103 -17.04 -5.47 -16.93
C THR A 103 -16.62 -4.87 -18.26
N GLU A 104 -15.95 -5.62 -19.13
CA GLU A 104 -15.47 -5.13 -20.44
C GLU A 104 -16.58 -4.48 -21.30
N PRO A 105 -17.75 -5.10 -21.51
CA PRO A 105 -18.79 -4.47 -22.34
C PRO A 105 -19.41 -3.22 -21.72
N ARG A 106 -19.31 -3.07 -20.40
CA ARG A 106 -19.87 -1.94 -19.65
C ARG A 106 -18.86 -0.80 -19.38
N LYS A 107 -17.60 -1.00 -19.74
CA LYS A 107 -16.52 -0.05 -19.50
C LYS A 107 -16.86 1.36 -20.02
N LYS A 108 -17.31 1.48 -21.26
CA LYS A 108 -17.68 2.78 -21.85
C LYS A 108 -18.84 3.46 -21.13
N GLN A 109 -19.79 2.70 -20.62
CA GLN A 109 -20.94 3.25 -19.88
C GLN A 109 -20.52 3.74 -18.49
N MET A 110 -19.62 3.03 -17.83
CA MET A 110 -19.08 3.41 -16.53
C MET A 110 -18.18 4.66 -16.63
N GLU A 111 -17.33 4.72 -17.63
CA GLU A 111 -16.50 5.90 -17.92
C GLU A 111 -17.36 7.13 -18.22
N ALA A 112 -18.44 6.98 -19.00
CA ALA A 112 -19.39 8.06 -19.29
C ALA A 112 -20.14 8.55 -18.04
N ALA A 113 -20.33 7.65 -17.06
CA ALA A 113 -20.95 7.96 -15.77
C ALA A 113 -19.95 8.46 -14.71
N ASN A 114 -18.68 8.68 -15.05
CA ASN A 114 -17.59 9.00 -14.12
C ASN A 114 -17.45 7.99 -12.96
N LEU A 115 -17.73 6.71 -13.23
CA LEU A 115 -17.54 5.62 -12.29
C LEU A 115 -16.18 4.98 -12.57
N ASP A 116 -15.29 5.04 -11.58
CA ASP A 116 -14.03 4.30 -11.60
C ASP A 116 -14.27 2.88 -11.07
N TRP A 117 -13.71 1.88 -11.74
CA TRP A 117 -13.86 0.49 -11.37
C TRP A 117 -12.54 -0.25 -11.50
N SER A 118 -12.31 -1.18 -10.61
CA SER A 118 -11.12 -2.03 -10.65
C SER A 118 -11.47 -3.46 -10.26
N THR A 119 -10.89 -4.42 -10.98
CA THR A 119 -10.97 -5.84 -10.63
C THR A 119 -9.71 -6.26 -9.87
N VAL A 120 -9.79 -7.40 -9.18
CA VAL A 120 -8.62 -7.99 -8.52
C VAL A 120 -7.54 -8.33 -9.55
N GLU A 121 -7.93 -8.85 -10.72
CA GLU A 121 -7.01 -9.17 -11.81
C GLU A 121 -6.31 -7.92 -12.33
N SER A 122 -7.06 -6.88 -12.66
CA SER A 122 -6.49 -5.62 -13.15
C SER A 122 -5.49 -5.01 -12.16
N ARG A 123 -5.81 -5.08 -10.87
CA ARG A 123 -4.91 -4.60 -9.82
C ARG A 123 -3.64 -5.44 -9.73
N LYS A 124 -3.76 -6.77 -9.86
CA LYS A 124 -2.62 -7.70 -9.88
C LYS A 124 -1.73 -7.47 -11.11
N GLU A 125 -2.32 -7.26 -12.28
CA GLU A 125 -1.59 -6.94 -13.51
C GLU A 125 -0.81 -5.62 -13.38
N ASN A 126 -1.45 -4.57 -12.88
CA ASN A 126 -0.81 -3.26 -12.66
C ASN A 126 0.35 -3.33 -11.67
N ILE A 127 0.19 -4.07 -10.59
CA ILE A 127 1.27 -4.31 -9.61
C ILE A 127 2.39 -5.12 -10.27
N GLY A 128 2.06 -6.16 -11.02
CA GLY A 128 3.02 -6.99 -11.76
C GLY A 128 3.84 -6.17 -12.77
N ALA A 129 3.19 -5.29 -13.52
CA ALA A 129 3.84 -4.39 -14.45
C ALA A 129 4.80 -3.39 -13.74
N ALA A 130 4.37 -2.84 -12.59
CA ALA A 130 5.22 -1.96 -11.79
C ALA A 130 6.48 -2.68 -11.28
N PHE A 131 6.35 -3.92 -10.81
CA PHE A 131 7.49 -4.75 -10.40
C PHE A 131 8.40 -5.12 -11.59
N GLY A 132 7.83 -5.38 -12.76
CA GLY A 132 8.60 -5.63 -13.98
C GLY A 132 9.48 -4.43 -14.35
N ASN A 133 8.94 -3.23 -14.32
CA ASN A 133 9.68 -2.00 -14.59
C ASN A 133 10.79 -1.76 -13.55
N MET A 134 10.52 -2.03 -12.27
CA MET A 134 11.52 -1.95 -11.20
C MET A 134 12.66 -2.98 -11.40
N GLY A 135 12.33 -4.19 -11.82
CA GLY A 135 13.32 -5.24 -12.15
C GLY A 135 14.25 -4.80 -13.26
N MET A 136 13.72 -4.17 -14.32
CA MET A 136 14.52 -3.64 -15.42
C MET A 136 15.47 -2.53 -14.95
N PHE A 137 15.00 -1.62 -14.09
CA PHE A 137 15.82 -0.55 -13.52
C PHE A 137 16.94 -1.12 -12.64
N LEU A 138 16.64 -2.09 -11.77
CA LEU A 138 17.63 -2.75 -10.93
C LEU A 138 18.69 -3.51 -11.75
N ASN A 139 18.28 -4.17 -12.83
CA ASN A 139 19.18 -4.88 -13.74
C ASN A 139 20.17 -3.91 -14.42
N LEU A 140 19.67 -2.76 -14.90
CA LEU A 140 20.50 -1.72 -15.48
C LEU A 140 21.49 -1.16 -14.46
N THR A 141 21.03 -0.87 -13.26
CA THR A 141 21.88 -0.36 -12.17
C THR A 141 22.96 -1.38 -11.78
N GLY A 142 22.59 -2.66 -11.67
CA GLY A 142 23.51 -3.75 -11.40
C GLY A 142 24.59 -3.90 -12.49
N PHE A 143 24.18 -3.76 -13.75
CA PHE A 143 25.12 -3.80 -14.88
C PHE A 143 26.15 -2.65 -14.83
N ILE A 144 25.70 -1.42 -14.56
CA ILE A 144 26.59 -0.27 -14.40
C ILE A 144 27.56 -0.47 -13.24
N ALA A 145 27.07 -0.96 -12.09
CA ALA A 145 27.91 -1.25 -10.93
C ALA A 145 28.98 -2.30 -11.25
N LEU A 146 28.62 -3.34 -12.00
CA LEU A 146 29.55 -4.37 -12.45
C LEU A 146 30.62 -3.81 -13.38
N LEU A 147 30.24 -2.96 -14.34
CA LEU A 147 31.22 -2.30 -15.23
C LEU A 147 32.21 -1.43 -14.45
N LEU A 148 31.73 -0.62 -13.50
CA LEU A 148 32.59 0.20 -12.65
C LEU A 148 33.54 -0.67 -11.80
N GLY A 149 33.05 -1.78 -11.25
CA GLY A 149 33.85 -2.75 -10.53
C GLY A 149 34.98 -3.33 -11.41
N CYS A 150 34.66 -3.74 -12.64
CA CYS A 150 35.64 -4.26 -13.58
C CYS A 150 36.76 -3.23 -13.91
N ILE A 151 36.37 -1.97 -14.13
CA ILE A 151 37.32 -0.88 -14.39
C ILE A 151 38.23 -0.67 -13.15
N GLY A 152 37.66 -0.69 -11.96
CA GLY A 152 38.42 -0.56 -10.71
C GLY A 152 39.45 -1.67 -10.52
N VAL A 153 39.05 -2.91 -10.75
CA VAL A 153 39.95 -4.08 -10.67
C VAL A 153 41.04 -3.99 -11.73
N ALA A 154 40.70 -3.65 -12.97
CA ALA A 154 41.70 -3.49 -14.05
C ALA A 154 42.70 -2.40 -13.71
N GLY A 155 42.26 -1.26 -13.16
CA GLY A 155 43.16 -0.19 -12.69
C GLY A 155 44.09 -0.63 -11.57
N ALA A 156 43.59 -1.33 -10.58
CA ALA A 156 44.38 -1.85 -9.45
C ALA A 156 45.46 -2.85 -9.92
N VAL A 157 45.09 -3.79 -10.80
CA VAL A 157 46.01 -4.75 -11.40
C VAL A 157 47.09 -4.06 -12.23
N HIS A 158 46.70 -3.05 -13.03
CA HIS A 158 47.67 -2.28 -13.83
C HIS A 158 48.70 -1.57 -12.95
N ILE A 159 48.29 -0.89 -11.90
CA ILE A 159 49.18 -0.23 -10.94
C ILE A 159 50.09 -1.24 -10.27
N TYR A 160 49.56 -2.35 -9.80
CA TYR A 160 50.31 -3.40 -9.13
C TYR A 160 51.42 -4.00 -10.03
N ILE A 161 51.08 -4.26 -11.29
CA ILE A 161 52.08 -4.77 -12.26
C ILE A 161 53.18 -3.74 -12.48
N ARG A 162 52.82 -2.46 -12.66
CA ARG A 162 53.79 -1.39 -12.87
C ARG A 162 54.77 -1.21 -11.72
N ASP A 163 54.29 -1.31 -10.49
CA ASP A 163 55.11 -1.22 -9.27
C ASP A 163 56.07 -2.44 -9.09
N LYS A 164 55.67 -3.62 -9.54
CA LYS A 164 56.46 -4.85 -9.41
C LYS A 164 57.43 -5.09 -10.55
N LEU A 165 57.25 -4.48 -11.71
CA LEU A 165 58.11 -4.61 -12.89
C LEU A 165 59.59 -4.34 -12.56
N PRO A 166 59.99 -3.25 -11.87
CA PRO A 166 61.41 -2.99 -11.57
C PRO A 166 61.98 -4.04 -10.61
N THR A 167 61.18 -4.52 -9.64
CA THR A 167 61.63 -5.56 -8.70
C THR A 167 61.89 -6.89 -9.41
N VAL A 168 61.04 -7.28 -10.35
CA VAL A 168 61.22 -8.50 -11.16
C VAL A 168 62.40 -8.37 -12.11
N ALA A 169 62.63 -7.19 -12.67
CA ALA A 169 63.80 -6.94 -13.54
C ALA A 169 65.12 -7.13 -12.78
N ILE A 170 65.24 -6.66 -11.53
CA ILE A 170 66.43 -6.80 -10.69
C ILE A 170 66.66 -8.26 -10.29
N LEU A 171 65.61 -9.04 -10.07
CA LEU A 171 65.73 -10.46 -9.70
C LEU A 171 66.13 -11.37 -10.87
N ARG A 172 66.08 -10.90 -12.10
CA ARG A 172 66.35 -11.66 -13.32
C ARG A 172 67.78 -11.39 -13.90
N CYS A 173 68.52 -10.41 -13.35
CA CYS A 173 69.92 -10.17 -13.57
C CYS A 173 70.74 -10.80 -12.50
#